data_92f4f14aedb3371b6034268aab5d4261
#
_entry.id   92f4f14aedb3371b6034268aab5d4261
#
_cell.length_a   1.000
_cell.length_b   1.000
_cell.length_c   1.000
_cell.angle_alpha   90.00
_cell.angle_beta   90.00
_cell.angle_gamma   90.00
#
_symmetry.space_group_name_H-M   'P 1'
#
loop_
_entity.id
_entity.type
_entity.pdbx_description
1 polymer ?
#
loop_
_entity_poly.entity_id
_entity_poly.type
_entity_poly.pdbx_seq_one_letter_code
_entity_poly.pdbx_strand_id
1 'polypeptide(L)'
;MARMRRKNQEESEDFSTVASKVKADVSEGCQDCSIAEYFKVKSSRDIKWSHATNSSYALAKALSSKCHMIEGDILMGVCSSYPTTVAIMAHPPNTVSDLSFEDFILSIHNENNSINDTAEKKGVKLDFKDPEAVLCCLKFLKSISFDAPVFVNADIWDGNGGSGCTFVAKDFFSAVKSYAPNSVLSVGWKVGKTYKLLLKCGGYTWEQVER
;
A
#
# COMPACT_ATOMS: atom_id res chain seq x y z
N MET A 1 -20.09 -12.00 -50.21
CA MET A 1 -19.16 -11.34 -49.32
C MET A 1 -19.75 -11.30 -47.91
N ALA A 2 -19.42 -12.29 -47.09
CA ALA A 2 -19.90 -12.42 -45.72
C ALA A 2 -18.86 -11.85 -44.75
N ARG A 3 -19.19 -10.76 -44.07
CA ARG A 3 -18.35 -10.14 -43.04
C ARG A 3 -18.50 -10.94 -41.75
N MET A 4 -17.49 -11.71 -41.37
CA MET A 4 -17.36 -12.32 -40.05
C MET A 4 -17.20 -11.23 -38.99
N ARG A 5 -18.23 -11.04 -38.17
CA ARG A 5 -18.10 -10.35 -36.89
C ARG A 5 -17.54 -11.35 -35.87
N ARG A 6 -16.28 -11.21 -35.49
CA ARG A 6 -15.75 -11.83 -34.27
C ARG A 6 -16.32 -11.08 -33.08
N LYS A 7 -17.14 -11.73 -32.27
CA LYS A 7 -17.49 -11.32 -30.91
C LYS A 7 -16.30 -11.62 -30.02
N ASN A 8 -15.64 -10.61 -29.51
CA ASN A 8 -14.79 -10.75 -28.32
C ASN A 8 -15.76 -10.90 -27.15
N GLN A 9 -15.93 -12.12 -26.67
CA GLN A 9 -16.42 -12.38 -25.31
C GLN A 9 -15.19 -12.27 -24.40
N GLU A 10 -15.00 -11.11 -23.80
CA GLU A 10 -14.23 -11.00 -22.56
C GLU A 10 -15.09 -11.65 -21.46
N GLU A 11 -14.69 -12.82 -21.03
CA GLU A 11 -15.24 -13.44 -19.81
C GLU A 11 -14.85 -12.53 -18.64
N SER A 12 -15.82 -11.77 -18.16
CA SER A 12 -15.71 -11.13 -16.85
C SER A 12 -15.76 -12.24 -15.79
N GLU A 13 -14.59 -12.68 -15.30
CA GLU A 13 -14.57 -13.52 -14.11
C GLU A 13 -15.30 -12.76 -12.99
N ASP A 14 -16.32 -13.42 -12.42
CA ASP A 14 -17.12 -12.86 -11.34
C ASP A 14 -16.21 -12.56 -10.14
N PHE A 15 -16.24 -11.31 -9.72
CA PHE A 15 -15.41 -10.77 -8.66
C PHE A 15 -15.56 -11.52 -7.32
N SER A 16 -16.73 -12.11 -7.08
CA SER A 16 -17.00 -12.96 -5.90
C SER A 16 -16.10 -14.20 -5.91
N THR A 17 -15.79 -14.74 -7.08
CA THR A 17 -14.90 -15.90 -7.27
C THR A 17 -13.45 -15.54 -7.02
N VAL A 18 -13.02 -14.33 -7.43
CA VAL A 18 -11.63 -13.85 -7.17
C VAL A 18 -11.44 -13.55 -5.68
N ALA A 19 -12.41 -12.88 -5.05
CA ALA A 19 -12.37 -12.56 -3.62
C ALA A 19 -12.42 -13.82 -2.74
N SER A 20 -13.21 -14.83 -3.11
CA SER A 20 -13.26 -16.11 -2.39
C SER A 20 -11.99 -16.94 -2.57
N LYS A 21 -11.38 -16.95 -3.77
CA LYS A 21 -10.09 -17.60 -4.01
C LYS A 21 -8.96 -16.92 -3.23
N VAL A 22 -8.94 -15.58 -3.18
CA VAL A 22 -7.95 -14.84 -2.39
C VAL A 22 -8.11 -15.15 -0.90
N LYS A 23 -9.35 -15.25 -0.37
CA LYS A 23 -9.59 -15.66 1.03
C LYS A 23 -9.15 -17.08 1.32
N ALA A 24 -9.36 -18.03 0.40
CA ALA A 24 -8.95 -19.42 0.58
C ALA A 24 -7.43 -19.60 0.56
N ASP A 25 -6.74 -18.89 -0.35
CA ASP A 25 -5.27 -18.96 -0.47
C ASP A 25 -4.53 -18.24 0.67
N VAL A 26 -5.16 -17.25 1.32
CA VAL A 26 -4.59 -16.53 2.47
C VAL A 26 -4.68 -17.36 3.76
N SER A 27 -5.61 -18.34 3.84
CA SER A 27 -5.80 -19.14 5.05
C SER A 27 -4.78 -20.27 5.24
N GLU A 28 -4.01 -20.65 4.22
CA GLU A 28 -3.07 -21.78 4.31
C GLU A 28 -1.60 -21.39 4.57
N GLY A 29 -1.25 -20.11 4.67
CA GLY A 29 0.15 -19.68 4.80
C GLY A 29 0.46 -18.57 5.81
N CYS A 30 -0.53 -18.01 6.46
CA CYS A 30 -0.32 -16.96 7.46
C CYS A 30 -0.17 -17.60 8.84
N GLN A 31 1.06 -17.76 9.32
CA GLN A 31 1.28 -17.77 10.76
C GLN A 31 0.77 -16.43 11.28
N ASP A 32 -0.36 -16.47 11.95
CA ASP A 32 -1.11 -15.33 12.50
C ASP A 32 -0.36 -14.73 13.71
N CYS A 33 0.89 -14.29 13.45
CA CYS A 33 1.55 -13.43 14.41
C CYS A 33 0.88 -12.08 14.30
N SER A 34 -0.04 -11.79 15.23
CA SER A 34 -0.71 -10.50 15.20
C SER A 34 0.35 -9.40 15.29
N ILE A 35 0.11 -8.29 14.62
CA ILE A 35 1.04 -7.15 14.65
C ILE A 35 1.29 -6.66 16.09
N ALA A 36 0.31 -6.88 16.98
CA ALA A 36 0.43 -6.61 18.41
C ALA A 36 1.46 -7.54 19.09
N GLU A 37 1.50 -8.82 18.70
CA GLU A 37 2.50 -9.78 19.20
C GLU A 37 3.90 -9.43 18.72
N TYR A 38 4.05 -9.06 17.44
CA TYR A 38 5.35 -8.64 16.91
C TYR A 38 5.95 -7.48 17.72
N PHE A 39 5.16 -6.44 18.00
CA PHE A 39 5.59 -5.28 18.79
C PHE A 39 5.43 -5.46 20.30
N LYS A 40 5.03 -6.64 20.78
CA LYS A 40 4.83 -6.96 22.20
C LYS A 40 3.93 -5.96 22.93
N VAL A 41 2.89 -5.47 22.24
CA VAL A 41 1.89 -4.57 22.82
C VAL A 41 0.61 -5.33 23.17
N LYS A 42 -0.20 -4.79 24.08
CA LYS A 42 -1.41 -5.48 24.57
C LYS A 42 -2.53 -5.53 23.52
N SER A 43 -2.57 -4.57 22.64
CA SER A 43 -3.64 -4.42 21.64
C SER A 43 -3.12 -3.69 20.41
N SER A 44 -3.73 -3.93 19.26
CA SER A 44 -3.44 -3.17 18.03
C SER A 44 -3.69 -1.66 18.18
N ARG A 45 -4.50 -1.23 19.16
CA ARG A 45 -4.69 0.19 19.51
C ARG A 45 -3.46 0.84 20.13
N ASP A 46 -2.55 0.04 20.70
CA ASP A 46 -1.33 0.53 21.33
C ASP A 46 -0.19 0.75 20.30
N ILE A 47 -0.40 0.34 19.05
CA ILE A 47 0.55 0.55 17.96
C ILE A 47 0.59 2.03 17.61
N LYS A 48 1.78 2.61 17.72
CA LYS A 48 2.06 4.03 17.44
C LYS A 48 2.50 4.17 16.00
N TRP A 49 1.93 5.14 15.29
CA TRP A 49 2.18 5.40 13.89
C TRP A 49 2.87 6.74 13.67
N SER A 50 3.88 6.77 12.79
CA SER A 50 4.30 7.98 12.08
C SER A 50 3.56 8.02 10.75
N HIS A 51 2.82 9.09 10.48
CA HIS A 51 1.99 9.24 9.28
C HIS A 51 2.56 10.31 8.35
N ALA A 52 2.38 10.12 7.03
CA ALA A 52 2.87 11.01 5.98
C ALA A 52 4.39 11.27 6.07
N THR A 53 5.15 10.20 6.24
CA THR A 53 6.61 10.26 6.35
C THR A 53 7.22 10.37 4.95
N ASN A 54 7.05 11.54 4.30
CA ASN A 54 7.33 11.78 2.89
C ASN A 54 8.56 12.66 2.65
N SER A 55 9.46 12.77 3.62
CA SER A 55 10.72 13.52 3.49
C SER A 55 11.82 12.93 4.36
N SER A 56 13.07 13.21 4.02
CA SER A 56 14.24 12.77 4.80
C SER A 56 14.18 13.27 6.26
N TYR A 57 13.69 14.49 6.48
CA TYR A 57 13.49 15.03 7.82
C TYR A 57 12.43 14.24 8.62
N ALA A 58 11.28 13.97 7.97
CA ALA A 58 10.21 13.20 8.62
C ALA A 58 10.67 11.77 8.95
N LEU A 59 11.42 11.14 8.05
CA LEU A 59 11.99 9.81 8.28
C LEU A 59 12.95 9.79 9.45
N ALA A 60 13.91 10.70 9.53
CA ALA A 60 14.85 10.81 10.64
C ALA A 60 14.13 10.99 11.98
N LYS A 61 13.07 11.82 12.00
CA LYS A 61 12.22 12.00 13.18
C LYS A 61 11.46 10.74 13.55
N ALA A 62 10.93 10.00 12.58
CA ALA A 62 10.21 8.74 12.80
C ALA A 62 11.16 7.67 13.38
N LEU A 63 12.35 7.51 12.81
CA LEU A 63 13.37 6.54 13.29
C LEU A 63 13.78 6.81 14.72
N SER A 64 14.01 8.07 15.09
CA SER A 64 14.38 8.46 16.48
C SER A 64 13.19 8.43 17.46
N SER A 65 11.98 8.21 17.00
CA SER A 65 10.78 8.20 17.83
C SER A 65 10.46 6.80 18.38
N LYS A 66 9.47 6.75 19.29
CA LYS A 66 8.89 5.49 19.80
C LYS A 66 7.70 5.01 18.95
N CYS A 67 7.61 5.35 17.66
CA CYS A 67 6.61 4.78 16.79
C CYS A 67 6.95 3.32 16.48
N HIS A 68 5.94 2.50 16.22
CA HIS A 68 6.07 1.11 15.80
C HIS A 68 6.00 1.01 14.27
N MET A 69 5.12 1.79 13.65
CA MET A 69 4.86 1.76 12.21
C MET A 69 5.14 3.13 11.59
N ILE A 70 5.77 3.11 10.44
CA ILE A 70 6.08 4.30 9.64
C ILE A 70 5.29 4.21 8.33
N GLU A 71 4.40 5.17 8.12
CA GLU A 71 3.61 5.24 6.91
C GLU A 71 4.09 6.37 6.02
N GLY A 72 4.10 6.11 4.69
CA GLY A 72 4.39 7.11 3.69
C GLY A 72 3.71 6.82 2.36
N ASP A 73 3.47 7.90 1.61
CA ASP A 73 2.82 7.89 0.31
C ASP A 73 3.88 7.71 -0.80
N ILE A 74 3.55 6.90 -1.82
CA ILE A 74 4.48 6.50 -2.87
C ILE A 74 3.90 6.82 -4.25
N LEU A 75 4.67 7.51 -5.07
CA LEU A 75 4.36 7.76 -6.48
C LEU A 75 5.66 7.84 -7.31
N MET A 76 5.53 7.79 -8.65
CA MET A 76 6.66 8.04 -9.54
C MET A 76 6.92 9.54 -9.64
N GLY A 77 8.18 9.95 -9.47
CA GLY A 77 8.54 11.37 -9.47
C GLY A 77 10.04 11.62 -9.51
N VAL A 78 10.42 12.84 -9.23
CA VAL A 78 11.82 13.30 -9.23
C VAL A 78 12.35 13.33 -7.80
N CYS A 79 13.43 12.61 -7.55
CA CYS A 79 14.18 12.72 -6.31
C CYS A 79 15.48 13.52 -6.55
N SER A 80 15.81 14.43 -5.64
CA SER A 80 17.00 15.27 -5.76
C SER A 80 18.31 14.47 -5.88
N SER A 81 18.32 13.24 -5.38
CA SER A 81 19.49 12.35 -5.39
C SER A 81 19.60 11.48 -6.66
N TYR A 82 18.61 11.51 -7.55
CA TYR A 82 18.55 10.64 -8.73
C TYR A 82 18.36 11.44 -10.02
N PRO A 83 19.06 11.08 -11.11
CA PRO A 83 18.99 11.81 -12.39
C PRO A 83 17.74 11.49 -13.21
N THR A 84 16.98 10.46 -12.83
CA THR A 84 15.82 9.95 -13.56
C THR A 84 14.59 9.91 -12.65
N THR A 85 13.41 9.73 -13.24
CA THR A 85 12.18 9.45 -12.51
C THR A 85 12.30 8.12 -11.78
N VAL A 86 12.02 8.13 -10.49
CA VAL A 86 12.05 6.96 -9.59
C VAL A 86 10.81 6.96 -8.70
N ALA A 87 10.58 5.88 -7.96
CA ALA A 87 9.59 5.88 -6.89
C ALA A 87 10.07 6.78 -5.74
N ILE A 88 9.26 7.75 -5.37
CA ILE A 88 9.56 8.74 -4.32
C ILE A 88 8.52 8.71 -3.21
N MET A 89 8.92 9.19 -2.04
CA MET A 89 8.01 9.40 -0.91
C MET A 89 7.36 10.78 -1.05
N ALA A 90 6.13 10.81 -1.58
CA ALA A 90 5.36 12.05 -1.78
C ALA A 90 3.87 11.78 -1.89
N HIS A 91 3.05 12.76 -1.49
CA HIS A 91 1.61 12.74 -1.70
C HIS A 91 1.22 13.71 -2.83
N PRO A 92 0.34 13.32 -3.77
CA PRO A 92 -0.18 14.22 -4.81
C PRO A 92 -0.75 15.53 -4.23
N PRO A 93 -0.52 16.69 -4.85
CA PRO A 93 0.02 16.89 -6.20
C PRO A 93 1.56 16.97 -6.29
N ASN A 94 2.29 16.76 -5.20
CA ASN A 94 3.75 16.83 -5.22
C ASN A 94 4.33 15.66 -6.02
N THR A 95 5.22 15.97 -6.95
CA THR A 95 5.95 15.00 -7.79
C THR A 95 7.46 15.10 -7.63
N VAL A 96 7.91 15.82 -6.60
CA VAL A 96 9.32 16.00 -6.23
C VAL A 96 9.48 15.71 -4.74
N SER A 97 10.54 15.00 -4.38
CA SER A 97 10.89 14.68 -2.99
C SER A 97 12.41 14.70 -2.79
N ASP A 98 12.84 14.89 -1.56
CA ASP A 98 14.21 14.67 -1.10
C ASP A 98 14.46 13.22 -0.64
N LEU A 99 13.44 12.35 -0.73
CA LEU A 99 13.48 10.98 -0.26
C LEU A 99 12.94 10.02 -1.32
N SER A 100 13.78 9.12 -1.83
CA SER A 100 13.33 8.02 -2.68
C SER A 100 12.70 6.90 -1.85
N PHE A 101 11.89 6.05 -2.50
CA PHE A 101 11.37 4.85 -1.86
C PHE A 101 12.50 3.91 -1.39
N GLU A 102 13.53 3.75 -2.21
CA GLU A 102 14.67 2.89 -1.87
C GLU A 102 15.40 3.40 -0.63
N ASP A 103 15.70 4.70 -0.56
CA ASP A 103 16.36 5.30 0.60
C ASP A 103 15.48 5.22 1.85
N PHE A 104 14.15 5.39 1.71
CA PHE A 104 13.19 5.22 2.80
C PHE A 104 13.24 3.81 3.38
N ILE A 105 13.13 2.79 2.54
CA ILE A 105 13.12 1.39 2.98
C ILE A 105 14.49 0.96 3.51
N LEU A 106 15.59 1.32 2.84
CA LEU A 106 16.94 0.97 3.30
C LEU A 106 17.27 1.60 4.65
N SER A 107 16.86 2.85 4.88
CA SER A 107 17.08 3.49 6.18
C SER A 107 16.38 2.74 7.31
N ILE A 108 15.12 2.33 7.11
CA ILE A 108 14.37 1.56 8.11
C ILE A 108 14.95 0.15 8.27
N HIS A 109 15.31 -0.52 7.18
CA HIS A 109 15.89 -1.85 7.20
C HIS A 109 17.23 -1.87 7.96
N ASN A 110 18.09 -0.91 7.68
CA ASN A 110 19.40 -0.80 8.35
C ASN A 110 19.25 -0.50 9.85
N GLU A 111 18.31 0.38 10.22
CA GLU A 111 17.99 0.63 11.63
C GLU A 111 17.51 -0.65 12.31
N ASN A 112 16.56 -1.36 11.71
CA ASN A 112 16.02 -2.62 12.22
C ASN A 112 17.10 -3.70 12.40
N ASN A 113 18.09 -3.76 11.51
CA ASN A 113 19.19 -4.75 11.60
C ASN A 113 20.13 -4.50 12.80
N SER A 114 20.14 -3.28 13.32
CA SER A 114 20.89 -2.94 14.53
C SER A 114 20.14 -3.29 15.83
N ILE A 115 18.85 -3.65 15.73
CA ILE A 115 17.92 -3.84 16.84
C ILE A 115 17.60 -5.34 17.00
N ASN A 116 17.85 -5.90 18.18
CA ASN A 116 17.56 -7.30 18.47
C ASN A 116 16.11 -7.53 18.93
N ASP A 117 15.52 -6.57 19.64
CA ASP A 117 14.15 -6.68 20.14
C ASP A 117 13.13 -6.23 19.08
N THR A 118 12.27 -7.13 18.63
CA THR A 118 11.21 -6.82 17.65
C THR A 118 10.29 -5.69 18.10
N ALA A 119 10.08 -5.53 19.41
CA ALA A 119 9.26 -4.44 19.95
C ALA A 119 9.83 -3.03 19.66
N GLU A 120 11.12 -2.92 19.39
CA GLU A 120 11.78 -1.65 19.07
C GLU A 120 11.97 -1.43 17.57
N LYS A 121 11.82 -2.49 16.74
CA LYS A 121 11.88 -2.41 15.28
C LYS A 121 10.74 -1.56 14.72
N LYS A 122 10.87 -1.17 13.46
CA LYS A 122 9.90 -0.36 12.72
C LYS A 122 9.28 -1.19 11.59
N GLY A 123 7.95 -1.32 11.60
CA GLY A 123 7.20 -1.78 10.44
C GLY A 123 6.88 -0.61 9.50
N VAL A 124 6.35 -0.92 8.33
CA VAL A 124 6.02 0.08 7.31
C VAL A 124 4.60 -0.08 6.77
N LYS A 125 3.97 1.05 6.43
CA LYS A 125 2.80 1.07 5.56
C LYS A 125 3.13 1.85 4.30
N LEU A 126 2.99 1.20 3.18
CA LEU A 126 3.30 1.67 1.85
C LEU A 126 2.00 2.07 1.16
N ASP A 127 1.72 3.38 1.10
CA ASP A 127 0.48 3.91 0.53
C ASP A 127 0.73 4.34 -0.92
N PHE A 128 0.43 3.45 -1.86
CA PHE A 128 0.64 3.69 -3.27
C PHE A 128 -0.39 4.66 -3.85
N LYS A 129 0.09 5.77 -4.41
CA LYS A 129 -0.70 6.79 -5.11
C LYS A 129 -0.59 6.68 -6.62
N ASP A 130 0.36 5.87 -7.12
CA ASP A 130 0.66 5.65 -8.52
C ASP A 130 0.84 4.14 -8.78
N PRO A 131 0.04 3.54 -9.69
CA PRO A 131 0.18 2.12 -10.02
C PRO A 131 1.53 1.76 -10.64
N GLU A 132 2.21 2.69 -11.32
CA GLU A 132 3.52 2.45 -11.92
C GLU A 132 4.61 2.19 -10.87
N ALA A 133 4.46 2.73 -9.65
CA ALA A 133 5.40 2.52 -8.57
C ALA A 133 5.30 1.13 -7.91
N VAL A 134 4.14 0.45 -8.00
CA VAL A 134 3.88 -0.77 -7.23
C VAL A 134 4.90 -1.86 -7.49
N LEU A 135 5.10 -2.19 -8.76
CA LEU A 135 5.89 -3.38 -9.11
C LEU A 135 7.38 -3.20 -8.78
N CYS A 136 7.96 -2.05 -9.07
CA CYS A 136 9.37 -1.78 -8.76
C CYS A 136 9.60 -1.74 -7.24
N CYS A 137 8.73 -1.09 -6.48
CA CYS A 137 8.83 -1.01 -5.03
C CYS A 137 8.71 -2.38 -4.35
N LEU A 138 7.71 -3.19 -4.73
CA LEU A 138 7.53 -4.51 -4.12
C LEU A 138 8.65 -5.49 -4.50
N LYS A 139 9.20 -5.41 -5.71
CA LYS A 139 10.39 -6.17 -6.10
C LYS A 139 11.61 -5.79 -5.26
N PHE A 140 11.82 -4.49 -5.06
CA PHE A 140 12.91 -3.99 -4.23
C PHE A 140 12.75 -4.46 -2.77
N LEU A 141 11.56 -4.31 -2.19
CA LEU A 141 11.27 -4.78 -0.82
C LEU A 141 11.59 -6.27 -0.65
N LYS A 142 11.20 -7.10 -1.63
CA LYS A 142 11.51 -8.53 -1.63
C LYS A 142 13.01 -8.80 -1.70
N SER A 143 13.76 -8.01 -2.50
CA SER A 143 15.20 -8.23 -2.70
C SER A 143 16.05 -8.01 -1.44
N ILE A 144 15.60 -7.13 -0.55
CA ILE A 144 16.30 -6.84 0.71
C ILE A 144 15.84 -7.72 1.88
N SER A 145 14.89 -8.63 1.65
CA SER A 145 14.33 -9.51 2.70
C SER A 145 13.87 -8.75 3.96
N PHE A 146 13.07 -7.70 3.75
CA PHE A 146 12.55 -6.87 4.84
C PHE A 146 11.72 -7.72 5.81
N ASP A 147 12.12 -7.78 7.08
CA ASP A 147 11.65 -8.76 8.09
C ASP A 147 10.66 -8.19 9.12
N ALA A 148 10.29 -6.93 9.01
CA ALA A 148 9.30 -6.29 9.89
C ALA A 148 7.90 -6.24 9.23
N PRO A 149 6.83 -5.96 10.01
CA PRO A 149 5.48 -5.88 9.47
C PRO A 149 5.34 -4.88 8.33
N VAL A 150 4.69 -5.30 7.25
CA VAL A 150 4.43 -4.49 6.06
C VAL A 150 2.92 -4.41 5.81
N PHE A 151 2.41 -3.21 5.65
CA PHE A 151 1.08 -2.94 5.08
C PHE A 151 1.26 -2.41 3.68
N VAL A 152 0.50 -2.95 2.73
CA VAL A 152 0.47 -2.46 1.34
C VAL A 152 -0.90 -1.89 1.07
N ASN A 153 -0.95 -0.58 0.83
CA ASN A 153 -2.19 0.18 0.64
C ASN A 153 -2.26 0.81 -0.75
N ALA A 154 -3.46 0.82 -1.32
CA ALA A 154 -3.85 1.67 -2.44
C ALA A 154 -5.37 1.86 -2.48
N ASP A 155 -5.82 2.99 -3.03
CA ASP A 155 -7.22 3.20 -3.38
C ASP A 155 -7.47 2.53 -4.74
N ILE A 156 -8.03 1.32 -4.73
CA ILE A 156 -8.16 0.47 -5.92
C ILE A 156 -9.55 0.49 -6.56
N TRP A 157 -10.48 1.25 -6.00
CA TRP A 157 -11.83 1.46 -6.51
C TRP A 157 -12.26 2.91 -6.40
N ASP A 158 -13.22 3.31 -7.25
CA ASP A 158 -13.92 4.58 -7.07
C ASP A 158 -14.91 4.46 -5.91
N GLY A 159 -14.80 5.37 -4.96
CA GLY A 159 -15.69 5.50 -3.82
C GLY A 159 -16.73 6.61 -4.00
N ASN A 160 -17.38 7.01 -2.91
CA ASN A 160 -18.43 8.01 -2.95
C ASN A 160 -17.92 9.36 -3.48
N GLY A 161 -18.53 9.83 -4.59
CA GLY A 161 -18.14 11.07 -5.26
C GLY A 161 -16.73 11.05 -5.87
N GLY A 162 -16.01 9.95 -5.78
CA GLY A 162 -14.73 9.73 -6.45
C GLY A 162 -14.91 9.21 -7.85
N SER A 163 -13.91 9.43 -8.69
CA SER A 163 -13.85 8.91 -10.04
C SER A 163 -12.42 8.86 -10.55
N GLY A 164 -12.16 8.00 -11.53
CA GLY A 164 -10.86 7.89 -12.18
C GLY A 164 -9.82 7.24 -11.28
N CYS A 165 -10.18 6.17 -10.57
CA CYS A 165 -9.21 5.26 -9.99
C CYS A 165 -8.29 4.74 -11.09
N THR A 166 -7.00 4.86 -10.90
CA THR A 166 -5.98 4.45 -11.86
C THR A 166 -5.47 3.03 -11.62
N PHE A 167 -5.75 2.47 -10.46
CA PHE A 167 -5.35 1.12 -10.11
C PHE A 167 -6.29 0.08 -10.74
N VAL A 168 -5.69 -0.98 -11.28
CA VAL A 168 -6.40 -2.20 -11.64
C VAL A 168 -6.26 -3.18 -10.47
N ALA A 169 -7.36 -3.46 -9.78
CA ALA A 169 -7.35 -4.26 -8.54
C ALA A 169 -6.68 -5.63 -8.73
N LYS A 170 -6.96 -6.33 -9.84
CA LYS A 170 -6.36 -7.62 -10.17
C LYS A 170 -4.83 -7.55 -10.25
N ASP A 171 -4.30 -6.52 -10.90
CA ASP A 171 -2.85 -6.35 -11.09
C ASP A 171 -2.18 -6.00 -9.76
N PHE A 172 -2.82 -5.15 -8.96
CA PHE A 172 -2.36 -4.81 -7.61
C PHE A 172 -2.27 -6.04 -6.72
N PHE A 173 -3.34 -6.83 -6.63
CA PHE A 173 -3.34 -8.07 -5.84
C PHE A 173 -2.32 -9.09 -6.34
N SER A 174 -2.17 -9.24 -7.66
CA SER A 174 -1.19 -10.15 -8.25
C SER A 174 0.25 -9.74 -7.90
N ALA A 175 0.54 -8.44 -7.93
CA ALA A 175 1.84 -7.91 -7.54
C ALA A 175 2.13 -8.16 -6.05
N VAL A 176 1.17 -7.86 -5.16
CA VAL A 176 1.33 -8.08 -3.72
C VAL A 176 1.53 -9.57 -3.42
N LYS A 177 0.69 -10.45 -3.98
CA LYS A 177 0.82 -11.92 -3.81
C LYS A 177 2.20 -12.43 -4.25
N SER A 178 2.76 -11.88 -5.33
CA SER A 178 4.02 -12.35 -5.90
C SER A 178 5.27 -11.83 -5.17
N TYR A 179 5.21 -10.62 -4.65
CA TYR A 179 6.40 -9.93 -4.14
C TYR A 179 6.36 -9.59 -2.65
N ALA A 180 5.17 -9.51 -2.05
CA ALA A 180 4.97 -9.24 -0.62
C ALA A 180 3.85 -10.12 -0.03
N PRO A 181 3.91 -11.48 -0.16
CA PRO A 181 2.81 -12.37 0.22
C PRO A 181 2.46 -12.32 1.72
N ASN A 182 3.41 -11.96 2.55
CA ASN A 182 3.23 -11.88 4.01
C ASN A 182 2.80 -10.47 4.48
N SER A 183 2.55 -9.54 3.57
CA SER A 183 2.09 -8.21 3.93
C SER A 183 0.58 -8.18 4.23
N VAL A 184 0.17 -7.23 5.04
CA VAL A 184 -1.24 -6.93 5.27
C VAL A 184 -1.76 -6.08 4.11
N LEU A 185 -2.78 -6.57 3.41
CA LEU A 185 -3.49 -5.79 2.40
C LEU A 185 -4.40 -4.77 3.09
N SER A 186 -4.19 -3.49 2.76
CA SER A 186 -4.97 -2.36 3.25
C SER A 186 -5.49 -1.60 2.03
N VAL A 187 -6.66 -1.94 1.55
CA VAL A 187 -7.22 -1.34 0.34
C VAL A 187 -8.31 -0.33 0.65
N GLY A 188 -8.45 0.66 -0.22
CA GLY A 188 -9.38 1.76 -0.04
C GLY A 188 -10.11 2.13 -1.32
N TRP A 189 -10.88 3.20 -1.21
CA TRP A 189 -11.66 3.80 -2.27
C TRP A 189 -11.21 5.23 -2.51
N LYS A 190 -11.04 5.61 -3.77
CA LYS A 190 -10.82 6.99 -4.17
C LYS A 190 -12.11 7.79 -3.98
N VAL A 191 -12.14 8.62 -2.94
CA VAL A 191 -13.30 9.47 -2.63
C VAL A 191 -13.18 10.85 -3.27
N GLY A 192 -14.31 11.44 -3.68
CA GLY A 192 -14.35 12.75 -4.32
C GLY A 192 -14.14 13.90 -3.33
N LYS A 193 -13.60 15.01 -3.83
CA LYS A 193 -13.43 16.25 -3.06
C LYS A 193 -14.76 16.83 -2.55
N THR A 194 -15.87 16.48 -3.19
CA THR A 194 -17.24 16.92 -2.85
C THR A 194 -17.81 16.20 -1.63
N TYR A 195 -17.08 15.22 -1.07
CA TYR A 195 -17.50 14.46 0.12
C TYR A 195 -17.92 15.37 1.30
N LYS A 196 -17.23 16.50 1.48
CA LYS A 196 -17.61 17.46 2.55
C LYS A 196 -18.98 18.14 2.32
N LEU A 197 -19.43 18.26 1.08
CA LEU A 197 -20.75 18.84 0.75
C LEU A 197 -21.86 17.78 0.74
N LEU A 198 -21.54 16.53 0.43
CA LEU A 198 -22.49 15.41 0.29
C LEU A 198 -22.81 14.69 1.62
N LEU A 199 -22.17 15.05 2.72
CA LEU A 199 -22.48 14.53 4.06
C LEU A 199 -23.95 14.70 4.49
N LYS A 200 -24.73 15.48 3.73
CA LYS A 200 -26.19 15.61 3.97
C LYS A 200 -27.02 14.50 3.35
N CYS A 201 -26.53 13.72 2.37
CA CYS A 201 -27.38 12.81 1.56
C CYS A 201 -26.70 11.50 1.10
N GLY A 202 -25.46 11.17 1.45
CA GLY A 202 -24.83 10.02 0.80
C GLY A 202 -23.88 9.23 1.67
N GLY A 203 -24.31 8.08 2.14
CA GLY A 203 -23.43 6.98 2.54
C GLY A 203 -22.91 6.22 1.31
N TYR A 204 -22.09 5.20 1.53
CA TYR A 204 -21.75 4.22 0.50
C TYR A 204 -23.01 3.50 0.02
N THR A 205 -23.10 3.23 -1.28
CA THR A 205 -24.16 2.37 -1.81
C THR A 205 -23.91 0.93 -1.37
N TRP A 206 -24.96 0.09 -1.31
CA TRP A 206 -24.80 -1.32 -1.00
C TRP A 206 -23.84 -2.02 -1.96
N GLU A 207 -23.86 -1.70 -3.25
CA GLU A 207 -22.90 -2.21 -4.23
C GLU A 207 -21.44 -1.84 -3.89
N GLN A 208 -21.21 -0.66 -3.31
CA GLN A 208 -19.86 -0.25 -2.83
C GLN A 208 -19.47 -0.93 -1.52
N VAL A 209 -20.44 -1.36 -0.71
CA VAL A 209 -20.18 -2.06 0.56
C VAL A 209 -19.92 -3.55 0.33
N GLU A 210 -20.51 -4.13 -0.71
CA GLU A 210 -20.38 -5.57 -1.03
C GLU A 210 -19.12 -5.91 -1.85
N ARG A 211 -18.38 -4.91 -2.34
CA ARG A 211 -17.09 -5.08 -3.02
C ARG A 211 -15.96 -5.22 -2.00
#